data_959e644f894a230dd318eba69457d505
#
_entry.id   959e644f894a230dd318eba69457d505
#
_cell.length_a   1.000
_cell.length_b   1.000
_cell.length_c   1.000
_cell.angle_alpha   90.00
_cell.angle_beta   90.00
_cell.angle_gamma   90.00
#
_symmetry.space_group_name_H-M   'P 1'
#
loop_
_entity.id
_entity.type
_entity.pdbx_description
1 polymer ?
#
loop_
_entity_poly.entity_id
_entity_poly.type
_entity_poly.pdbx_seq_one_letter_code
_entity_poly.pdbx_strand_id
1 'polypeptide(L)'
;ILAQSLMTWDYQIILPEGVVLKKEYISKIEEMGILEVYVKEDQENEIVILKNDIEKTIKNKVKSILERHTYQNNKELQGLTQAADEIITNILDEKEVIEKVFDIRERSADIYEHSISLSSMAILTALRLKLDKSVIHDIGVGCLLHDIGLRYTTLDYEGKSMEDMKPEALAEYKKHPVYGYTSVKDEDWISDEVKKIILYHHERLDGSGFPLKLKEAEIPFSCQIVVVCDAFDEMICGIAQRRSKVYEACLLYTSDAADEL
;
A
#
# COMPACT_ATOMS: atom_id res chain seq x y z
N ILE A 1 -12.96 25.69 -1.72
CA ILE A 1 -14.44 25.54 -1.60
C ILE A 1 -14.77 24.06 -1.72
N LEU A 2 -15.61 23.53 -0.81
CA LEU A 2 -16.01 22.14 -0.81
C LEU A 2 -16.74 21.78 -2.12
N ALA A 3 -16.29 20.76 -2.84
CA ALA A 3 -16.89 20.33 -4.10
C ALA A 3 -18.08 19.38 -3.90
N GLN A 4 -18.14 18.70 -2.76
CA GLN A 4 -19.22 17.80 -2.36
C GLN A 4 -19.54 17.99 -0.88
N SER A 5 -20.78 17.74 -0.50
CA SER A 5 -21.18 17.80 0.91
C SER A 5 -20.46 16.72 1.72
N LEU A 6 -19.92 17.11 2.87
CA LEU A 6 -19.30 16.23 3.81
C LEU A 6 -20.38 15.61 4.69
N MET A 7 -20.42 14.29 4.76
CA MET A 7 -21.47 13.55 5.47
C MET A 7 -20.85 12.56 6.45
N THR A 8 -21.57 12.31 7.55
CA THR A 8 -21.28 11.18 8.46
C THR A 8 -21.67 9.86 7.79
N TRP A 9 -21.22 8.74 8.39
CA TRP A 9 -21.60 7.39 7.96
C TRP A 9 -23.12 7.13 8.00
N ASP A 10 -23.90 7.90 8.78
CA ASP A 10 -25.37 7.86 8.88
C ASP A 10 -26.07 8.91 7.99
N TYR A 11 -25.35 9.43 6.98
CA TYR A 11 -25.82 10.39 5.97
C TYR A 11 -26.22 11.76 6.49
N GLN A 12 -25.77 12.16 7.70
CA GLN A 12 -26.00 13.54 8.14
C GLN A 12 -24.94 14.47 7.54
N ILE A 13 -25.38 15.60 6.97
CA ILE A 13 -24.50 16.60 6.37
C ILE A 13 -23.79 17.37 7.50
N ILE A 14 -22.46 17.23 7.55
CA ILE A 14 -21.58 17.98 8.46
C ILE A 14 -21.28 19.35 7.87
N LEU A 15 -20.88 19.38 6.60
CA LEU A 15 -20.60 20.60 5.86
C LEU A 15 -21.22 20.46 4.44
N PRO A 16 -22.08 21.39 4.01
CA PRO A 16 -22.66 21.33 2.67
C PRO A 16 -21.65 21.70 1.59
N GLU A 17 -21.92 21.24 0.36
CA GLU A 17 -21.20 21.70 -0.83
C GLU A 17 -21.17 23.23 -0.91
N GLY A 18 -20.06 23.79 -1.41
CA GLY A 18 -19.88 25.23 -1.57
C GLY A 18 -19.36 25.97 -0.31
N VAL A 19 -19.16 25.27 0.79
CA VAL A 19 -18.56 25.86 1.99
C VAL A 19 -17.06 26.09 1.76
N VAL A 20 -16.60 27.29 2.15
CA VAL A 20 -15.15 27.58 2.19
C VAL A 20 -14.55 26.89 3.40
N LEU A 21 -13.62 25.95 3.16
CA LEU A 21 -12.92 25.26 4.21
C LEU A 21 -11.98 26.22 4.94
N LYS A 22 -12.21 26.38 6.24
CA LYS A 22 -11.33 27.13 7.14
C LYS A 22 -10.41 26.15 7.85
N LYS A 23 -9.23 26.63 8.27
CA LYS A 23 -8.23 25.81 8.98
C LYS A 23 -8.81 25.11 10.22
N GLU A 24 -9.75 25.75 10.90
CA GLU A 24 -10.48 25.22 12.06
C GLU A 24 -11.40 24.03 11.73
N TYR A 25 -11.87 23.93 10.46
CA TYR A 25 -12.69 22.81 10.00
C TYR A 25 -11.84 21.60 9.70
N ILE A 26 -10.63 21.80 9.20
CA ILE A 26 -9.70 20.70 8.81
C ILE A 26 -9.40 19.83 10.03
N SER A 27 -9.02 20.43 11.16
CA SER A 27 -8.73 19.67 12.39
C SER A 27 -9.94 18.86 12.90
N LYS A 28 -11.16 19.41 12.77
CA LYS A 28 -12.37 18.69 13.16
C LYS A 28 -12.73 17.55 12.20
N ILE A 29 -12.48 17.75 10.92
CA ILE A 29 -12.69 16.74 9.88
C ILE A 29 -11.74 15.56 10.11
N GLU A 30 -10.47 15.85 10.44
CA GLU A 30 -9.45 14.85 10.80
C GLU A 30 -9.83 14.09 12.09
N GLU A 31 -10.31 14.80 13.14
CA GLU A 31 -10.78 14.18 14.38
C GLU A 31 -11.99 13.23 14.16
N MET A 32 -12.79 13.49 13.14
CA MET A 32 -13.92 12.64 12.74
C MET A 32 -13.51 11.45 11.87
N GLY A 33 -12.20 11.29 11.58
CA GLY A 33 -11.67 10.20 10.79
C GLY A 33 -11.92 10.33 9.28
N ILE A 34 -12.35 11.52 8.81
CA ILE A 34 -12.56 11.79 7.39
C ILE A 34 -11.20 12.16 6.80
N LEU A 35 -10.69 11.32 5.91
CA LEU A 35 -9.35 11.44 5.32
C LEU A 35 -9.35 12.25 4.04
N GLU A 36 -10.51 12.42 3.38
CA GLU A 36 -10.62 13.07 2.08
C GLU A 36 -11.79 14.05 2.03
N VAL A 37 -11.54 15.17 1.38
CA VAL A 37 -12.57 16.15 1.05
C VAL A 37 -12.36 16.63 -0.40
N TYR A 38 -13.43 16.63 -1.18
CA TYR A 38 -13.38 17.12 -2.55
C TYR A 38 -13.55 18.64 -2.55
N VAL A 39 -12.60 19.36 -3.16
CA VAL A 39 -12.62 20.81 -3.25
C VAL A 39 -12.70 21.27 -4.70
N LYS A 40 -13.46 22.34 -4.95
CA LYS A 40 -13.47 23.01 -6.25
C LYS A 40 -12.18 23.84 -6.37
N GLU A 41 -11.47 23.65 -7.46
CA GLU A 41 -10.23 24.34 -7.75
C GLU A 41 -10.50 25.84 -8.00
N ASP A 42 -9.94 26.70 -7.13
CA ASP A 42 -9.65 28.09 -7.48
C ASP A 42 -8.16 28.16 -7.79
N GLN A 43 -7.83 28.50 -9.02
CA GLN A 43 -6.48 28.40 -9.57
C GLN A 43 -5.44 29.17 -8.74
N GLU A 44 -4.36 28.53 -8.38
CA GLU A 44 -2.97 28.98 -8.22
C GLU A 44 -2.21 28.67 -6.93
N ASN A 45 -2.82 28.26 -5.79
CA ASN A 45 -2.02 28.07 -4.55
C ASN A 45 -2.29 26.80 -3.71
N GLU A 46 -3.26 25.94 -4.08
CA GLU A 46 -3.69 24.82 -3.22
C GLU A 46 -2.86 23.53 -3.39
N ILE A 47 -2.18 23.35 -4.51
CA ILE A 47 -1.40 22.12 -4.81
C ILE A 47 -0.28 21.89 -3.78
N VAL A 48 0.33 22.95 -3.26
CA VAL A 48 1.45 22.84 -2.30
C VAL A 48 0.96 22.42 -0.90
N ILE A 49 -0.22 22.89 -0.49
CA ILE A 49 -0.80 22.59 0.84
C ILE A 49 -1.30 21.14 0.87
N LEU A 50 -1.96 20.68 -0.18
CA LEU A 50 -2.40 19.28 -0.33
C LEU A 50 -1.22 18.30 -0.32
N LYS A 51 -0.11 18.64 -0.98
CA LYS A 51 1.10 17.81 -0.99
C LYS A 51 1.69 17.62 0.41
N ASN A 52 1.80 18.69 1.18
CA ASN A 52 2.34 18.65 2.55
C ASN A 52 1.41 17.90 3.53
N ASP A 53 0.09 18.05 3.39
CA ASP A 53 -0.88 17.38 4.24
C ASP A 53 -0.96 15.87 3.93
N ILE A 54 -0.80 15.49 2.66
CA ILE A 54 -0.71 14.08 2.23
C ILE A 54 0.54 13.44 2.80
N GLU A 55 1.70 14.06 2.63
CA GLU A 55 2.97 13.57 3.19
C GLU A 55 2.88 13.37 4.70
N LYS A 56 2.32 14.33 5.42
CA LYS A 56 2.09 14.25 6.87
C LYS A 56 1.12 13.11 7.22
N THR A 57 0.06 12.93 6.43
CA THR A 57 -0.91 11.85 6.62
C THR A 57 -0.26 10.49 6.39
N ILE A 58 0.54 10.34 5.33
CA ILE A 58 1.31 9.12 5.04
C ILE A 58 2.24 8.83 6.23
N LYS A 59 3.09 9.78 6.64
CA LYS A 59 4.04 9.62 7.75
C LYS A 59 3.33 9.22 9.05
N ASN A 60 2.20 9.85 9.39
CA ASN A 60 1.44 9.52 10.58
C ASN A 60 0.81 8.13 10.50
N LYS A 61 0.33 7.73 9.34
CA LYS A 61 -0.30 6.41 9.14
C LYS A 61 0.73 5.29 9.18
N VAL A 62 1.86 5.47 8.52
CA VAL A 62 3.00 4.56 8.60
C VAL A 62 3.46 4.40 10.04
N LYS A 63 3.65 5.50 10.77
CA LYS A 63 4.00 5.48 12.20
C LYS A 63 2.97 4.68 13.02
N SER A 64 1.69 4.94 12.83
CA SER A 64 0.61 4.22 13.52
C SER A 64 0.58 2.72 13.19
N ILE A 65 0.94 2.33 11.97
CA ILE A 65 1.03 0.92 11.56
C ILE A 65 2.24 0.27 12.21
N LEU A 66 3.40 0.90 12.16
CA LEU A 66 4.61 0.42 12.81
C LEU A 66 4.41 0.24 14.32
N GLU A 67 3.78 1.20 14.98
CA GLU A 67 3.46 1.13 16.42
C GLU A 67 2.50 -0.02 16.74
N ARG A 68 1.54 -0.34 15.87
CA ARG A 68 0.61 -1.47 16.05
C ARG A 68 1.28 -2.83 15.85
N HIS A 69 2.26 -2.92 14.97
CA HIS A 69 2.99 -4.16 14.71
C HIS A 69 4.10 -4.43 15.75
N THR A 70 4.53 -3.42 16.50
CA THR A 70 5.50 -3.55 17.57
C THR A 70 4.82 -3.83 18.91
N TYR A 71 4.34 -5.04 19.10
CA TYR A 71 3.84 -5.47 20.42
C TYR A 71 4.98 -5.63 21.39
N GLN A 72 5.02 -4.78 22.40
CA GLN A 72 5.81 -4.82 23.65
C GLN A 72 7.05 -3.91 23.71
N ASN A 73 7.32 -3.46 24.96
CA ASN A 73 8.44 -2.65 25.45
C ASN A 73 9.83 -3.32 25.32
N ASN A 74 10.10 -4.03 24.24
CA ASN A 74 11.41 -4.63 23.98
C ASN A 74 12.27 -3.61 23.21
N LYS A 75 13.44 -3.26 23.78
CA LYS A 75 14.37 -2.29 23.17
C LYS A 75 14.80 -2.68 21.75
N GLU A 76 14.89 -3.97 21.44
CA GLU A 76 15.22 -4.44 20.10
C GLU A 76 14.10 -4.10 19.10
N LEU A 77 12.84 -4.30 19.49
CA LEU A 77 11.68 -3.95 18.66
C LEU A 77 11.54 -2.45 18.46
N GLN A 78 11.80 -1.66 19.51
CA GLN A 78 11.83 -0.20 19.38
C GLN A 78 12.92 0.27 18.41
N GLY A 79 14.11 -0.34 18.45
CA GLY A 79 15.18 -0.04 17.51
C GLY A 79 14.82 -0.37 16.05
N LEU A 80 14.14 -1.50 15.82
CA LEU A 80 13.64 -1.87 14.50
C LEU A 80 12.56 -0.91 14.00
N THR A 81 11.64 -0.50 14.87
CA THR A 81 10.59 0.47 14.52
C THR A 81 11.20 1.81 14.14
N GLN A 82 12.16 2.31 14.93
CA GLN A 82 12.84 3.56 14.60
C GLN A 82 13.59 3.50 13.26
N ALA A 83 14.27 2.40 12.98
CA ALA A 83 14.96 2.20 11.72
C ALA A 83 13.98 2.10 10.53
N ALA A 84 12.84 1.45 10.71
CA ALA A 84 11.80 1.37 9.69
C ALA A 84 11.19 2.76 9.41
N ASP A 85 10.86 3.52 10.47
CA ASP A 85 10.31 4.87 10.36
C ASP A 85 11.30 5.82 9.64
N GLU A 86 12.59 5.72 9.95
CA GLU A 86 13.64 6.48 9.26
C GLU A 86 13.71 6.14 7.76
N ILE A 87 13.68 4.85 7.40
CA ILE A 87 13.72 4.41 6.00
C ILE A 87 12.49 4.89 5.25
N ILE A 88 11.30 4.71 5.83
CA ILE A 88 10.04 5.15 5.21
C ILE A 88 10.02 6.67 5.06
N THR A 89 10.52 7.40 6.06
CA THR A 89 10.62 8.86 5.96
C THR A 89 11.53 9.27 4.82
N ASN A 90 12.67 8.61 4.64
CA ASN A 90 13.58 8.90 3.53
C ASN A 90 12.93 8.60 2.17
N ILE A 91 12.20 7.49 2.04
CA ILE A 91 11.46 7.16 0.81
C ILE A 91 10.40 8.22 0.51
N LEU A 92 9.67 8.66 1.53
CA LEU A 92 8.62 9.68 1.39
C LEU A 92 9.16 11.11 1.21
N ASP A 93 10.46 11.35 1.40
CA ASP A 93 11.11 12.59 1.03
C ASP A 93 11.54 12.61 -0.46
N GLU A 94 11.46 11.49 -1.16
CA GLU A 94 11.71 11.39 -2.59
C GLU A 94 10.50 11.88 -3.39
N LYS A 95 10.70 12.97 -4.13
CA LYS A 95 9.61 13.63 -4.86
C LYS A 95 8.90 12.69 -5.84
N GLU A 96 9.67 11.91 -6.59
CA GLU A 96 9.18 10.99 -7.60
C GLU A 96 8.30 9.88 -6.98
N VAL A 97 8.71 9.35 -5.82
CA VAL A 97 7.92 8.34 -5.08
C VAL A 97 6.61 8.94 -4.60
N ILE A 98 6.67 10.12 -3.99
CA ILE A 98 5.47 10.82 -3.50
C ILE A 98 4.46 11.06 -4.64
N GLU A 99 4.92 11.49 -5.81
CA GLU A 99 4.03 11.72 -6.95
C GLU A 99 3.32 10.45 -7.40
N LYS A 100 4.02 9.31 -7.45
CA LYS A 100 3.43 8.01 -7.82
C LYS A 100 2.49 7.46 -6.74
N VAL A 101 2.84 7.58 -5.48
CA VAL A 101 1.98 7.18 -4.35
C VAL A 101 0.70 8.02 -4.33
N PHE A 102 0.79 9.30 -4.68
CA PHE A 102 -0.38 10.16 -4.84
C PHE A 102 -1.31 9.68 -5.95
N ASP A 103 -0.75 9.29 -7.11
CA ASP A 103 -1.51 8.71 -8.21
C ASP A 103 -2.31 7.46 -7.78
N ILE A 104 -1.71 6.59 -6.95
CA ILE A 104 -2.39 5.40 -6.40
C ILE A 104 -3.53 5.82 -5.47
N ARG A 105 -3.31 6.79 -4.60
CA ARG A 105 -4.32 7.29 -3.67
C ARG A 105 -5.52 7.91 -4.39
N GLU A 106 -5.28 8.69 -5.45
CA GLU A 106 -6.37 9.25 -6.26
C GLU A 106 -7.23 8.15 -6.92
N ARG A 107 -6.63 7.02 -7.21
CA ARG A 107 -7.34 5.88 -7.81
C ARG A 107 -8.17 5.11 -6.78
N SER A 108 -7.60 4.81 -5.62
CA SER A 108 -8.29 4.10 -4.55
C SER A 108 -7.61 4.35 -3.20
N ALA A 109 -8.40 4.76 -2.22
CA ALA A 109 -7.92 4.93 -0.84
C ALA A 109 -7.55 3.59 -0.20
N ASP A 110 -8.27 2.51 -0.52
CA ASP A 110 -8.03 1.17 0.04
C ASP A 110 -6.70 0.58 -0.45
N ILE A 111 -6.40 0.71 -1.75
CA ILE A 111 -5.11 0.30 -2.33
C ILE A 111 -3.97 1.09 -1.69
N TYR A 112 -4.15 2.39 -1.52
CA TYR A 112 -3.18 3.24 -0.86
C TYR A 112 -2.90 2.80 0.58
N GLU A 113 -3.94 2.48 1.37
CA GLU A 113 -3.78 2.00 2.73
C GLU A 113 -3.07 0.66 2.81
N HIS A 114 -3.44 -0.25 1.92
CA HIS A 114 -2.79 -1.53 1.74
C HIS A 114 -1.30 -1.37 1.40
N SER A 115 -0.96 -0.55 0.41
CA SER A 115 0.43 -0.32 0.00
C SER A 115 1.32 0.19 1.15
N ILE A 116 0.78 1.06 2.02
CA ILE A 116 1.50 1.57 3.20
C ILE A 116 1.67 0.46 4.25
N SER A 117 0.62 -0.32 4.53
CA SER A 117 0.67 -1.42 5.48
C SER A 117 1.69 -2.46 5.04
N LEU A 118 1.61 -2.88 3.78
CA LEU A 118 2.54 -3.81 3.15
C LEU A 118 3.99 -3.31 3.23
N SER A 119 4.24 -2.07 2.83
CA SER A 119 5.59 -1.47 2.88
C SER A 119 6.18 -1.52 4.29
N SER A 120 5.39 -1.13 5.30
CA SER A 120 5.83 -1.14 6.71
C SER A 120 6.19 -2.54 7.17
N MET A 121 5.38 -3.53 6.84
CA MET A 121 5.58 -4.92 7.25
C MET A 121 6.78 -5.55 6.53
N ALA A 122 6.91 -5.33 5.23
CA ALA A 122 8.02 -5.84 4.44
C ALA A 122 9.36 -5.23 4.86
N ILE A 123 9.41 -3.91 5.16
CA ILE A 123 10.60 -3.24 5.70
C ILE A 123 10.99 -3.82 7.07
N LEU A 124 10.03 -3.99 7.99
CA LEU A 124 10.31 -4.61 9.31
C LEU A 124 10.85 -6.03 9.15
N THR A 125 10.28 -6.81 8.25
CA THR A 125 10.74 -8.17 7.94
C THR A 125 12.17 -8.15 7.39
N ALA A 126 12.46 -7.30 6.42
CA ALA A 126 13.77 -7.15 5.81
C ALA A 126 14.83 -6.67 6.82
N LEU A 127 14.48 -5.75 7.73
CA LEU A 127 15.32 -5.31 8.84
C LEU A 127 15.63 -6.47 9.80
N ARG A 128 14.62 -7.29 10.12
CA ARG A 128 14.79 -8.47 11.00
C ARG A 128 15.70 -9.52 10.37
N LEU A 129 15.62 -9.68 9.06
CA LEU A 129 16.48 -10.54 8.25
C LEU A 129 17.88 -9.95 8.03
N LYS A 130 18.13 -8.72 8.47
CA LYS A 130 19.40 -8.00 8.36
C LYS A 130 19.88 -7.82 6.91
N LEU A 131 18.96 -7.54 6.02
CA LEU A 131 19.28 -7.22 4.63
C LEU A 131 20.00 -5.87 4.52
N ASP A 132 20.68 -5.65 3.39
CA ASP A 132 21.36 -4.39 3.12
C ASP A 132 20.37 -3.24 3.02
N LYS A 133 20.76 -2.04 3.46
CA LYS A 133 19.90 -0.85 3.49
C LYS A 133 19.31 -0.50 2.11
N SER A 134 20.08 -0.68 1.04
CA SER A 134 19.61 -0.46 -0.33
C SER A 134 18.49 -1.43 -0.72
N VAL A 135 18.62 -2.69 -0.35
CA VAL A 135 17.59 -3.71 -0.60
C VAL A 135 16.33 -3.42 0.21
N ILE A 136 16.48 -3.00 1.47
CA ILE A 136 15.35 -2.62 2.33
C ILE A 136 14.61 -1.41 1.75
N HIS A 137 15.35 -0.42 1.26
CA HIS A 137 14.79 0.75 0.58
C HIS A 137 14.00 0.33 -0.68
N ASP A 138 14.59 -0.50 -1.53
CA ASP A 138 13.95 -0.99 -2.75
C ASP A 138 12.69 -1.82 -2.45
N ILE A 139 12.70 -2.65 -1.40
CA ILE A 139 11.52 -3.35 -0.90
C ILE A 139 10.43 -2.35 -0.51
N GLY A 140 10.77 -1.31 0.23
CA GLY A 140 9.82 -0.28 0.66
C GLY A 140 9.18 0.45 -0.52
N VAL A 141 9.99 0.93 -1.48
CA VAL A 141 9.51 1.58 -2.71
C VAL A 141 8.67 0.61 -3.54
N GLY A 142 9.13 -0.62 -3.70
CA GLY A 142 8.42 -1.66 -4.44
C GLY A 142 7.03 -1.94 -3.87
N CYS A 143 6.91 -2.07 -2.55
CA CYS A 143 5.63 -2.25 -1.87
C CYS A 143 4.68 -1.04 -2.03
N LEU A 144 5.22 0.18 -1.97
CA LEU A 144 4.39 1.38 -2.18
C LEU A 144 3.83 1.47 -3.60
N LEU A 145 4.52 0.89 -4.59
CA LEU A 145 4.20 1.01 -6.01
C LEU A 145 3.69 -0.29 -6.64
N HIS A 146 3.62 -1.43 -5.91
CA HIS A 146 3.34 -2.74 -6.50
C HIS A 146 2.06 -2.77 -7.33
N ASP A 147 1.02 -2.10 -6.85
CA ASP A 147 -0.33 -2.04 -7.44
C ASP A 147 -0.56 -0.85 -8.38
N ILE A 148 0.49 -0.09 -8.75
CA ILE A 148 0.35 1.06 -9.65
C ILE A 148 -0.30 0.69 -10.99
N GLY A 149 -0.18 -0.56 -11.40
CA GLY A 149 -0.80 -1.10 -12.62
C GLY A 149 -2.31 -1.14 -12.61
N LEU A 150 -2.95 -1.20 -11.44
CA LEU A 150 -4.41 -1.14 -11.30
C LEU A 150 -5.00 0.16 -11.84
N ARG A 151 -4.21 1.23 -11.87
CA ARG A 151 -4.56 2.49 -12.50
C ARG A 151 -4.94 2.36 -13.99
N TYR A 152 -4.39 1.39 -14.67
CA TYR A 152 -4.58 1.19 -16.11
C TYR A 152 -5.67 0.16 -16.43
N THR A 153 -6.30 -0.42 -15.41
CA THR A 153 -7.45 -1.29 -15.60
C THR A 153 -8.75 -0.48 -15.62
N THR A 154 -9.72 -0.93 -16.41
CA THR A 154 -11.07 -0.33 -16.46
C THR A 154 -12.06 -1.08 -15.58
N LEU A 155 -11.56 -2.05 -14.81
CA LEU A 155 -12.37 -2.94 -13.99
C LEU A 155 -12.83 -2.26 -12.70
N ASP A 156 -14.03 -2.61 -12.31
CA ASP A 156 -14.53 -2.40 -10.95
C ASP A 156 -14.10 -3.62 -10.11
N TYR A 157 -12.93 -3.52 -9.46
CA TYR A 157 -12.36 -4.57 -8.60
C TYR A 157 -12.47 -4.22 -7.11
N GLU A 158 -12.90 -3.00 -6.76
CA GLU A 158 -12.98 -2.54 -5.39
C GLU A 158 -13.89 -3.44 -4.53
N GLY A 159 -13.37 -3.89 -3.39
CA GLY A 159 -14.08 -4.77 -2.47
C GLY A 159 -14.34 -6.20 -2.98
N LYS A 160 -13.74 -6.62 -4.08
CA LYS A 160 -13.90 -7.97 -4.66
C LYS A 160 -12.64 -8.80 -4.47
N SER A 161 -12.78 -10.01 -3.96
CA SER A 161 -11.70 -11.00 -4.01
C SER A 161 -11.54 -11.57 -5.43
N MET A 162 -10.36 -12.10 -5.73
CA MET A 162 -10.12 -12.80 -7.01
C MET A 162 -11.10 -13.96 -7.23
N GLU A 163 -11.56 -14.61 -6.14
CA GLU A 163 -12.53 -15.73 -6.18
C GLU A 163 -13.92 -15.27 -6.58
N ASP A 164 -14.29 -14.03 -6.29
CA ASP A 164 -15.61 -13.46 -6.59
C ASP A 164 -15.66 -12.79 -7.98
N MET A 165 -14.53 -12.69 -8.67
CA MET A 165 -14.45 -12.08 -10.00
C MET A 165 -14.93 -13.02 -11.09
N LYS A 166 -15.64 -12.48 -12.10
CA LYS A 166 -15.93 -13.21 -13.31
C LYS A 166 -14.63 -13.54 -14.07
N PRO A 167 -14.57 -14.65 -14.84
CA PRO A 167 -13.34 -15.08 -15.52
C PRO A 167 -12.69 -13.99 -16.38
N GLU A 168 -13.48 -13.19 -17.09
CA GLU A 168 -12.98 -12.12 -17.95
C GLU A 168 -12.37 -10.97 -17.11
N ALA A 169 -13.02 -10.63 -16.01
CA ALA A 169 -12.55 -9.62 -15.07
C ALA A 169 -11.26 -10.09 -14.37
N LEU A 170 -11.22 -11.34 -13.91
CA LEU A 170 -10.04 -11.94 -13.31
C LEU A 170 -8.85 -11.97 -14.28
N ALA A 171 -9.09 -12.32 -15.55
CA ALA A 171 -8.05 -12.33 -16.59
C ALA A 171 -7.48 -10.93 -16.84
N GLU A 172 -8.31 -9.90 -16.77
CA GLU A 172 -7.85 -8.50 -16.88
C GLU A 172 -7.14 -8.05 -15.62
N TYR A 173 -7.69 -8.33 -14.42
CA TYR A 173 -7.05 -8.03 -13.14
C TYR A 173 -5.63 -8.58 -13.09
N LYS A 174 -5.42 -9.85 -13.50
CA LYS A 174 -4.09 -10.49 -13.51
C LYS A 174 -3.05 -9.83 -14.42
N LYS A 175 -3.42 -8.84 -15.20
CA LYS A 175 -2.47 -8.09 -16.05
C LYS A 175 -1.88 -6.86 -15.34
N HIS A 176 -2.42 -6.44 -14.17
CA HIS A 176 -1.94 -5.22 -13.52
C HIS A 176 -0.44 -5.25 -13.19
N PRO A 177 0.22 -6.38 -12.82
CA PRO A 177 1.66 -6.37 -12.61
C PRO A 177 2.43 -6.03 -13.89
N VAL A 178 1.96 -6.50 -15.04
CA VAL A 178 2.54 -6.17 -16.35
C VAL A 178 2.30 -4.71 -16.70
N TYR A 179 1.11 -4.17 -16.43
CA TYR A 179 0.81 -2.77 -16.65
C TYR A 179 1.67 -1.86 -15.76
N GLY A 180 1.81 -2.23 -14.47
CA GLY A 180 2.66 -1.53 -13.52
C GLY A 180 4.11 -1.52 -13.98
N TYR A 181 4.69 -2.69 -14.29
CA TYR A 181 6.04 -2.78 -14.83
C TYR A 181 6.23 -1.94 -16.09
N THR A 182 5.28 -2.02 -17.03
CA THR A 182 5.36 -1.28 -18.30
C THR A 182 5.34 0.23 -18.07
N SER A 183 4.61 0.70 -17.07
CA SER A 183 4.52 2.13 -16.74
C SER A 183 5.78 2.70 -16.10
N VAL A 184 6.65 1.86 -15.53
CA VAL A 184 7.85 2.29 -14.81
C VAL A 184 9.17 1.75 -15.41
N LYS A 185 9.12 0.87 -16.42
CA LYS A 185 10.32 0.20 -16.96
C LYS A 185 11.39 1.16 -17.48
N ASP A 186 10.98 2.30 -18.01
CA ASP A 186 11.87 3.30 -18.63
C ASP A 186 12.21 4.44 -17.63
N GLU A 187 11.79 4.35 -16.37
CA GLU A 187 12.11 5.31 -15.33
C GLU A 187 13.48 5.00 -14.71
N ASP A 188 14.46 5.91 -14.90
CA ASP A 188 15.85 5.72 -14.44
C ASP A 188 16.00 5.76 -12.92
N TRP A 189 15.09 6.43 -12.20
CA TRP A 189 15.10 6.53 -10.75
C TRP A 189 14.54 5.28 -10.04
N ILE A 190 13.86 4.38 -10.77
CA ILE A 190 13.34 3.12 -10.24
C ILE A 190 14.37 2.01 -10.50
N SER A 191 14.85 1.38 -9.42
CA SER A 191 15.81 0.28 -9.51
C SER A 191 15.19 -0.95 -10.20
N ASP A 192 16.04 -1.81 -10.74
CA ASP A 192 15.60 -3.08 -11.34
C ASP A 192 14.92 -3.99 -10.31
N GLU A 193 15.30 -3.87 -9.04
CA GLU A 193 14.70 -4.64 -7.95
C GLU A 193 13.26 -4.18 -7.68
N VAL A 194 13.01 -2.89 -7.63
CA VAL A 194 11.65 -2.31 -7.53
C VAL A 194 10.79 -2.74 -8.73
N LYS A 195 11.34 -2.67 -9.95
CA LYS A 195 10.64 -3.12 -11.17
C LYS A 195 10.23 -4.60 -11.09
N LYS A 196 11.11 -5.47 -10.54
CA LYS A 196 10.79 -6.89 -10.33
C LYS A 196 9.71 -7.08 -9.25
N ILE A 197 9.76 -6.33 -8.16
CA ILE A 197 8.73 -6.38 -7.13
C ILE A 197 7.37 -6.05 -7.73
N ILE A 198 7.25 -4.97 -8.50
CA ILE A 198 6.01 -4.60 -9.20
C ILE A 198 5.53 -5.71 -10.14
N LEU A 199 6.43 -6.39 -10.83
CA LEU A 199 6.06 -7.44 -11.79
C LEU A 199 5.72 -8.78 -11.12
N TYR A 200 6.37 -9.12 -9.98
CA TYR A 200 6.36 -10.47 -9.41
C TYR A 200 5.59 -10.61 -8.10
N HIS A 201 4.98 -9.54 -7.57
CA HIS A 201 4.31 -9.59 -6.26
C HIS A 201 3.15 -10.59 -6.18
N HIS A 202 2.62 -11.07 -7.28
CA HIS A 202 1.64 -12.16 -7.35
C HIS A 202 2.20 -13.48 -7.85
N GLU A 203 3.53 -13.61 -7.98
CA GLU A 203 4.14 -14.92 -8.23
C GLU A 203 4.07 -15.78 -6.97
N ARG A 204 4.09 -17.10 -7.14
CA ARG A 204 4.08 -18.07 -6.04
C ARG A 204 5.21 -19.07 -6.24
N LEU A 205 5.81 -19.53 -5.13
CA LEU A 205 6.99 -20.41 -5.18
C LEU A 205 6.73 -21.72 -5.92
N ASP A 206 5.49 -22.21 -5.92
CA ASP A 206 5.04 -23.40 -6.62
C ASP A 206 4.79 -23.20 -8.15
N GLY A 207 4.87 -21.95 -8.64
CA GLY A 207 4.58 -21.59 -10.03
C GLY A 207 3.08 -21.44 -10.35
N SER A 208 2.20 -21.45 -9.35
CA SER A 208 0.77 -21.20 -9.51
C SER A 208 0.42 -19.72 -9.65
N GLY A 209 1.40 -18.84 -9.39
CA GLY A 209 1.25 -17.38 -9.45
C GLY A 209 1.08 -16.81 -10.86
N PHE A 210 1.17 -15.51 -10.96
CA PHE A 210 1.09 -14.76 -12.22
C PHE A 210 1.96 -13.50 -12.14
N PRO A 211 2.37 -12.86 -13.25
CA PRO A 211 1.98 -13.16 -14.63
C PRO A 211 2.85 -14.21 -15.35
N LEU A 212 4.07 -14.50 -14.82
CA LEU A 212 5.06 -15.32 -15.53
C LEU A 212 5.08 -16.78 -15.07
N LYS A 213 4.41 -17.10 -13.95
CA LYS A 213 4.39 -18.44 -13.33
C LYS A 213 5.80 -18.92 -12.94
N LEU A 214 6.55 -18.02 -12.32
CA LEU A 214 7.91 -18.28 -11.86
C LEU A 214 7.88 -19.29 -10.71
N LYS A 215 8.94 -20.08 -10.60
CA LYS A 215 9.18 -20.96 -9.46
C LYS A 215 10.17 -20.32 -8.49
N GLU A 216 10.28 -20.90 -7.30
CA GLU A 216 11.11 -20.40 -6.19
C GLU A 216 12.49 -19.89 -6.62
N ALA A 217 13.24 -20.68 -7.39
CA ALA A 217 14.59 -20.33 -7.85
C ALA A 217 14.65 -19.12 -8.80
N GLU A 218 13.53 -18.72 -9.37
CA GLU A 218 13.41 -17.63 -10.36
C GLU A 218 12.91 -16.34 -9.71
N ILE A 219 12.34 -16.42 -8.48
CA ILE A 219 11.78 -15.29 -7.75
C ILE A 219 12.85 -14.71 -6.81
N PRO A 220 13.30 -13.46 -7.00
CA PRO A 220 14.25 -12.82 -6.09
C PRO A 220 13.77 -12.83 -4.64
N PHE A 221 14.69 -12.95 -3.70
CA PHE A 221 14.35 -13.07 -2.28
C PHE A 221 13.57 -11.86 -1.73
N SER A 222 13.87 -10.65 -2.19
CA SER A 222 13.10 -9.44 -1.91
C SER A 222 11.64 -9.56 -2.35
N CYS A 223 11.40 -10.12 -3.56
CA CYS A 223 10.05 -10.39 -4.05
C CYS A 223 9.34 -11.45 -3.21
N GLN A 224 10.04 -12.49 -2.74
CA GLN A 224 9.46 -13.50 -1.86
C GLN A 224 8.98 -12.88 -0.53
N ILE A 225 9.76 -11.96 0.06
CA ILE A 225 9.35 -11.20 1.25
C ILE A 225 8.06 -10.43 0.98
N VAL A 226 7.99 -9.72 -0.16
CA VAL A 226 6.82 -8.92 -0.51
C VAL A 226 5.60 -9.81 -0.72
N VAL A 227 5.71 -10.89 -1.47
CA VAL A 227 4.62 -11.86 -1.71
C VAL A 227 4.02 -12.39 -0.41
N VAL A 228 4.86 -12.74 0.57
CA VAL A 228 4.39 -13.24 1.87
C VAL A 228 3.70 -12.15 2.68
N CYS A 229 4.29 -10.96 2.72
CA CYS A 229 3.72 -9.82 3.46
C CYS A 229 2.41 -9.34 2.82
N ASP A 230 2.33 -9.33 1.48
CA ASP A 230 1.16 -8.94 0.71
C ASP A 230 -0.03 -9.87 1.00
N ALA A 231 0.18 -11.17 0.83
CA ALA A 231 -0.86 -12.15 1.13
C ALA A 231 -1.30 -12.10 2.61
N PHE A 232 -0.38 -11.84 3.55
CA PHE A 232 -0.72 -11.69 4.96
C PHE A 232 -1.57 -10.42 5.20
N ASP A 233 -1.20 -9.29 4.60
CA ASP A 233 -1.95 -8.03 4.75
C ASP A 233 -3.35 -8.15 4.15
N GLU A 234 -3.50 -8.76 2.96
CA GLU A 234 -4.80 -9.05 2.36
C GLU A 234 -5.71 -9.88 3.29
N MET A 235 -5.15 -10.87 4.00
CA MET A 235 -5.91 -11.70 4.93
C MET A 235 -6.38 -10.94 6.17
N ILE A 236 -5.55 -10.02 6.71
CA ILE A 236 -5.88 -9.31 7.96
C ILE A 236 -6.63 -8.01 7.72
N CYS A 237 -6.31 -7.27 6.69
CA CYS A 237 -6.95 -5.97 6.40
C CYS A 237 -8.29 -6.13 5.68
N GLY A 238 -8.52 -7.27 5.05
CA GLY A 238 -9.81 -7.65 4.50
C GLY A 238 -10.28 -6.78 3.36
N ILE A 239 -9.38 -6.44 2.42
CA ILE A 239 -9.77 -5.80 1.14
C ILE A 239 -10.91 -6.58 0.49
N ALA A 240 -10.99 -7.89 0.72
CA ALA A 240 -12.03 -8.79 0.23
C ALA A 240 -13.15 -9.10 1.25
N GLN A 241 -13.44 -8.24 2.22
CA GLN A 241 -14.48 -8.42 3.25
C GLN A 241 -14.34 -9.67 4.17
N ARG A 242 -13.29 -10.46 4.02
CA ARG A 242 -12.99 -11.63 4.86
C ARG A 242 -11.81 -11.36 5.77
N ARG A 243 -12.04 -10.68 6.89
CA ARG A 243 -11.03 -10.55 7.93
C ARG A 243 -10.79 -11.91 8.58
N SER A 244 -9.74 -12.59 8.18
CA SER A 244 -9.21 -13.72 8.93
C SER A 244 -8.66 -13.23 10.26
N LYS A 245 -8.79 -14.04 11.31
CA LYS A 245 -8.06 -13.72 12.54
C LYS A 245 -6.57 -13.88 12.25
N VAL A 246 -5.75 -13.00 12.85
CA VAL A 246 -4.29 -12.98 12.62
C VAL A 246 -3.67 -14.38 12.77
N TYR A 247 -4.11 -15.17 13.76
CA TYR A 247 -3.60 -16.52 13.97
C TYR A 247 -4.01 -17.51 12.86
N GLU A 248 -5.19 -17.34 12.23
CA GLU A 248 -5.64 -18.18 11.11
C GLU A 248 -4.78 -17.88 9.86
N ALA A 249 -4.46 -16.60 9.62
CA ALA A 249 -3.54 -16.22 8.56
C ALA A 249 -2.14 -16.81 8.78
N CYS A 250 -1.63 -16.78 10.02
CA CYS A 250 -0.35 -17.40 10.37
C CYS A 250 -0.38 -18.93 10.17
N LEU A 251 -1.47 -19.61 10.53
CA LEU A 251 -1.59 -21.07 10.40
C LEU A 251 -1.64 -21.51 8.93
N LEU A 252 -2.31 -20.77 8.06
CA LEU A 252 -2.35 -21.10 6.62
C LEU A 252 -0.95 -21.09 6.00
N TYR A 253 -0.08 -20.16 6.41
CA TYR A 253 1.31 -20.11 5.93
C TYR A 253 2.24 -21.13 6.58
N THR A 254 1.92 -21.61 7.79
CA THR A 254 2.74 -22.62 8.50
C THR A 254 2.30 -24.06 8.20
N SER A 255 1.03 -24.28 7.83
CA SER A 255 0.53 -25.63 7.51
C SER A 255 0.99 -26.13 6.16
N ASP A 256 1.03 -25.28 5.12
CA ASP A 256 1.55 -25.65 3.82
C ASP A 256 3.07 -25.95 3.86
N ALA A 257 3.80 -25.32 4.78
CA ALA A 257 5.22 -25.64 5.00
C ALA A 257 5.46 -26.88 5.85
N ALA A 258 4.45 -27.37 6.59
CA ALA A 258 4.56 -28.55 7.44
C ALA A 258 4.19 -29.85 6.73
N ASP A 259 3.42 -29.78 5.64
CA ASP A 259 3.05 -30.97 4.86
C ASP A 259 4.10 -31.34 3.78
N GLU A 260 5.15 -30.49 3.61
CA GLU A 260 6.30 -30.74 2.71
C GLU A 260 7.60 -31.14 3.46
N LEU A 261 7.55 -31.34 4.78
CA LEU A 261 8.64 -31.87 5.59
C LEU A 261 8.31 -33.28 6.09
#